data_14272e27454f6a099d802f30b77e6e80
#
_entry.id   14272e27454f6a099d802f30b77e6e80
#
_cell.length_a   1.000
_cell.length_b   1.000
_cell.length_c   1.000
_cell.angle_alpha   90.00
_cell.angle_beta   90.00
_cell.angle_gamma   90.00
#
_symmetry.space_group_name_H-M   'P 1'
#
loop_
_entity.id
_entity.type
_entity.pdbx_description
1 polymer ?
#
loop_
_entity_poly.entity_id
_entity_poly.type
_entity_poly.pdbx_seq_one_letter_code
_entity_poly.pdbx_strand_id
1 'polypeptide(L)'
;MHADFDAIVVGSGISGGWAAKELTERGLKVLLLERGRDVVHGTDYVGEHKAPWELKFRGLNDRQKADADYPVQKLARAFEEGSTQFFVNDREHPYQSDSAHPFTWIRGHHVGGRSLTWGRCSLRIGEFNLTEPARDGQGLDWPFRYGDIDRWYTHVEDFAGISGTREGLEVVPDGQFLPPIPLNCVEEHVGASVRKHFPGRTLIPERT
;
A
#
# COMPACT_ATOMS: atom_id res chain seq x y z
N MET A 1 -4.32 25.64 -30.75
CA MET A 1 -3.82 24.26 -30.70
C MET A 1 -4.92 23.42 -30.02
N HIS A 2 -5.48 22.43 -30.73
CA HIS A 2 -6.36 21.47 -30.09
C HIS A 2 -5.47 20.53 -29.27
N ALA A 3 -5.70 20.43 -27.94
CA ALA A 3 -5.09 19.42 -27.14
C ALA A 3 -5.76 18.08 -27.46
N ASP A 4 -4.97 17.04 -27.69
CA ASP A 4 -5.50 15.70 -27.97
C ASP A 4 -6.10 15.02 -26.73
N PHE A 5 -5.77 15.53 -25.54
CA PHE A 5 -6.19 15.05 -24.23
C PHE A 5 -6.60 16.20 -23.31
N ASP A 6 -7.58 15.93 -22.43
CA ASP A 6 -8.05 16.88 -21.43
C ASP A 6 -7.18 16.87 -20.17
N ALA A 7 -6.56 15.71 -19.87
CA ALA A 7 -5.69 15.53 -18.72
C ALA A 7 -4.55 14.56 -19.02
N ILE A 8 -3.44 14.75 -18.31
CA ILE A 8 -2.28 13.84 -18.32
C ILE A 8 -2.05 13.35 -16.88
N VAL A 9 -2.04 12.04 -16.70
CA VAL A 9 -1.72 11.38 -15.44
C VAL A 9 -0.35 10.71 -15.58
N VAL A 10 0.57 10.97 -14.64
CA VAL A 10 1.92 10.41 -14.66
C VAL A 10 2.04 9.33 -13.58
N GLY A 11 2.26 8.10 -14.02
CA GLY A 11 2.33 6.90 -13.18
C GLY A 11 0.98 6.20 -13.00
N SER A 12 0.97 4.88 -13.10
CA SER A 12 -0.21 4.02 -12.97
C SER A 12 -0.34 3.33 -11.62
N GLY A 13 0.40 3.78 -10.62
CA GLY A 13 0.26 3.29 -9.24
C GLY A 13 -1.12 3.61 -8.65
N ILE A 14 -1.36 3.25 -7.39
CA ILE A 14 -2.67 3.41 -6.72
C ILE A 14 -3.24 4.82 -6.94
N SER A 15 -2.48 5.88 -6.69
CA SER A 15 -2.96 7.26 -6.83
C SER A 15 -3.24 7.66 -8.28
N GLY A 16 -2.32 7.33 -9.21
CA GLY A 16 -2.49 7.70 -10.61
C GLY A 16 -3.58 6.88 -11.31
N GLY A 17 -3.66 5.57 -11.02
CA GLY A 17 -4.74 4.72 -11.51
C GLY A 17 -6.11 5.21 -11.05
N TRP A 18 -6.21 5.62 -9.76
CA TRP A 18 -7.43 6.20 -9.24
C TRP A 18 -7.78 7.54 -9.89
N ALA A 19 -6.80 8.44 -10.05
CA ALA A 19 -7.02 9.71 -10.73
C ALA A 19 -7.49 9.50 -12.19
N ALA A 20 -6.86 8.59 -12.93
CA ALA A 20 -7.27 8.26 -14.30
C ALA A 20 -8.69 7.71 -14.36
N LYS A 21 -9.06 6.80 -13.43
CA LYS A 21 -10.43 6.28 -13.29
C LYS A 21 -11.43 7.43 -13.09
N GLU A 22 -11.24 8.24 -12.08
CA GLU A 22 -12.18 9.31 -11.74
C GLU A 22 -12.34 10.35 -12.87
N LEU A 23 -11.27 10.68 -13.57
CA LEU A 23 -11.30 11.63 -14.68
C LEU A 23 -12.01 11.02 -15.90
N THR A 24 -11.72 9.77 -16.26
CA THR A 24 -12.34 9.11 -17.41
C THR A 24 -13.82 8.82 -17.19
N GLU A 25 -14.24 8.44 -15.99
CA GLU A 25 -15.64 8.24 -15.64
C GLU A 25 -16.46 9.55 -15.70
N ARG A 26 -15.79 10.70 -15.57
CA ARG A 26 -16.39 12.03 -15.81
C ARG A 26 -16.36 12.47 -17.28
N GLY A 27 -15.97 11.58 -18.19
CA GLY A 27 -15.96 11.83 -19.63
C GLY A 27 -14.73 12.56 -20.15
N LEU A 28 -13.70 12.76 -19.34
CA LEU A 28 -12.46 13.38 -19.79
C LEU A 28 -11.60 12.38 -20.58
N LYS A 29 -10.93 12.89 -21.63
CA LYS A 29 -9.96 12.13 -22.41
C LYS A 29 -8.60 12.21 -21.71
N VAL A 30 -8.18 11.12 -21.09
CA VAL A 30 -6.99 11.06 -20.24
C VAL A 30 -5.85 10.34 -20.94
N LEU A 31 -4.65 10.91 -20.91
CA LEU A 31 -3.40 10.24 -21.22
C LEU A 31 -2.73 9.78 -19.94
N LEU A 32 -2.61 8.46 -19.74
CA LEU A 32 -1.86 7.87 -18.64
C LEU A 32 -0.46 7.48 -19.12
N LEU A 33 0.58 8.07 -18.54
CA LEU A 33 1.98 7.77 -18.83
C LEU A 33 2.55 6.87 -17.73
N GLU A 34 3.03 5.69 -18.11
CA GLU A 34 3.71 4.76 -17.22
C GLU A 34 5.12 4.46 -17.75
N ARG A 35 6.11 4.47 -16.85
CA ARG A 35 7.51 4.18 -17.23
C ARG A 35 7.86 2.70 -17.20
N GLY A 36 7.07 1.92 -16.47
CA GLY A 36 7.34 0.52 -16.20
C GLY A 36 6.71 -0.41 -17.24
N ARG A 37 7.12 -1.68 -17.17
CA ARG A 37 6.55 -2.73 -17.99
C ARG A 37 5.16 -3.15 -17.51
N ASP A 38 4.41 -3.78 -18.37
CA ASP A 38 3.22 -4.51 -17.95
C ASP A 38 3.62 -5.76 -17.15
N VAL A 39 2.71 -6.19 -16.26
CA VAL A 39 2.87 -7.39 -15.43
C VAL A 39 1.71 -8.32 -15.69
N VAL A 40 2.02 -9.50 -16.22
CA VAL A 40 1.04 -10.50 -16.59
C VAL A 40 0.92 -11.54 -15.49
N HIS A 41 -0.27 -11.63 -14.88
CA HIS A 41 -0.59 -12.64 -13.88
C HIS A 41 -0.38 -14.07 -14.43
N GLY A 42 0.12 -14.97 -13.63
CA GLY A 42 0.44 -16.34 -14.02
C GLY A 42 1.76 -16.50 -14.80
N THR A 43 2.29 -15.42 -15.39
CA THR A 43 3.58 -15.45 -16.10
C THR A 43 4.68 -14.79 -15.28
N ASP A 44 4.40 -13.61 -14.75
CA ASP A 44 5.37 -12.80 -14.00
C ASP A 44 5.41 -13.14 -12.50
N TYR A 45 4.42 -13.86 -11.98
CA TYR A 45 4.32 -14.24 -10.58
C TYR A 45 5.05 -15.59 -10.34
N VAL A 46 6.38 -15.56 -10.41
CA VAL A 46 7.25 -16.76 -10.39
C VAL A 46 7.14 -17.61 -9.12
N GLY A 47 6.64 -17.04 -8.04
CA GLY A 47 6.42 -17.74 -6.76
C GLY A 47 4.98 -18.21 -6.55
N GLU A 48 4.06 -17.87 -7.46
CA GLU A 48 2.65 -18.19 -7.30
C GLU A 48 2.41 -19.71 -7.28
N HIS A 49 1.57 -20.18 -6.39
CA HIS A 49 1.25 -21.60 -6.16
C HIS A 49 2.44 -22.49 -5.78
N LYS A 50 3.61 -21.89 -5.45
CA LYS A 50 4.77 -22.62 -4.96
C LYS A 50 4.90 -22.49 -3.45
N ALA A 51 5.11 -23.60 -2.79
CA ALA A 51 5.52 -23.60 -1.41
C ALA A 51 6.97 -23.11 -1.28
N PRO A 52 7.36 -22.51 -0.15
CA PRO A 52 8.73 -21.99 0.02
C PRO A 52 9.83 -23.00 -0.29
N TRP A 53 9.62 -24.28 0.02
CA TRP A 53 10.60 -25.34 -0.26
C TRP A 53 10.75 -25.73 -1.74
N GLU A 54 9.83 -25.30 -2.61
CA GLU A 54 9.89 -25.49 -4.05
C GLU A 54 10.70 -24.38 -4.75
N LEU A 55 10.97 -23.30 -4.04
CA LEU A 55 11.79 -22.20 -4.50
C LEU A 55 13.27 -22.45 -4.22
N LYS A 56 14.14 -21.96 -5.11
CA LYS A 56 15.59 -22.19 -5.06
C LYS A 56 16.21 -21.75 -3.73
N PHE A 57 15.77 -20.62 -3.21
CA PHE A 57 16.24 -20.03 -1.95
C PHE A 57 15.21 -20.19 -0.82
N ARG A 58 14.24 -21.09 -0.98
CA ARG A 58 13.19 -21.39 0.02
C ARG A 58 12.38 -20.16 0.45
N GLY A 59 12.07 -19.27 -0.51
CA GLY A 59 11.35 -18.02 -0.27
C GLY A 59 12.23 -16.88 0.22
N LEU A 60 13.48 -17.15 0.58
CA LEU A 60 14.48 -16.12 0.88
C LEU A 60 15.10 -15.61 -0.43
N ASN A 61 15.86 -14.55 -0.38
CA ASN A 61 16.56 -14.03 -1.54
C ASN A 61 17.97 -14.62 -1.70
N ASP A 62 18.48 -14.59 -2.92
CA ASP A 62 19.92 -14.70 -3.17
C ASP A 62 20.62 -13.49 -2.53
N ARG A 63 21.31 -13.73 -1.42
CA ARG A 63 21.94 -12.65 -0.63
C ARG A 63 23.00 -11.91 -1.44
N GLN A 64 23.80 -12.60 -2.23
CA GLN A 64 24.86 -11.97 -3.03
C GLN A 64 24.25 -11.04 -4.08
N LYS A 65 23.22 -11.50 -4.77
CA LYS A 65 22.49 -10.68 -5.74
C LYS A 65 21.73 -9.52 -5.07
N ALA A 66 21.10 -9.77 -3.94
CA ALA A 66 20.40 -8.73 -3.18
C ALA A 66 21.36 -7.62 -2.70
N ASP A 67 22.54 -8.00 -2.23
CA ASP A 67 23.57 -7.04 -1.79
C ASP A 67 24.16 -6.25 -2.96
N ALA A 68 24.36 -6.88 -4.11
CA ALA A 68 24.97 -6.26 -5.28
C ALA A 68 24.01 -5.37 -6.08
N ASP A 69 22.76 -5.85 -6.31
CA ASP A 69 21.83 -5.25 -7.25
C ASP A 69 20.69 -4.47 -6.58
N TYR A 70 20.38 -4.79 -5.31
CA TYR A 70 19.22 -4.27 -4.59
C TYR A 70 19.55 -3.75 -3.18
N PRO A 71 20.65 -3.00 -2.97
CA PRO A 71 21.07 -2.60 -1.63
C PRO A 71 20.01 -1.79 -0.87
N VAL A 72 19.15 -1.05 -1.57
CA VAL A 72 18.05 -0.29 -0.98
C VAL A 72 16.76 -1.13 -0.94
N GLN A 73 16.40 -1.77 -2.06
CA GLN A 73 15.13 -2.49 -2.17
C GLN A 73 15.04 -3.69 -1.22
N LYS A 74 16.17 -4.35 -0.94
CA LYS A 74 16.23 -5.46 0.04
C LYS A 74 15.81 -5.10 1.46
N LEU A 75 15.70 -3.82 1.79
CA LEU A 75 15.19 -3.34 3.07
C LEU A 75 13.67 -3.43 3.18
N ALA A 76 12.98 -3.62 2.05
CA ALA A 76 11.53 -3.80 2.05
C ALA A 76 11.17 -5.20 2.58
N ARG A 77 10.21 -5.27 3.51
CA ARG A 77 9.72 -6.56 4.06
C ARG A 77 9.20 -7.51 2.97
N ALA A 78 8.59 -6.97 1.91
CA ALA A 78 8.06 -7.75 0.80
C ALA A 78 9.12 -8.13 -0.25
N PHE A 79 10.41 -7.85 -0.01
CA PHE A 79 11.49 -8.22 -0.92
C PHE A 79 11.92 -9.67 -0.67
N GLU A 80 11.28 -10.59 -1.37
CA GLU A 80 11.46 -12.03 -1.25
C GLU A 80 11.76 -12.65 -2.61
N GLU A 81 12.15 -13.93 -2.65
CA GLU A 81 12.47 -14.65 -3.88
C GLU A 81 11.34 -14.58 -4.92
N GLY A 82 10.08 -14.71 -4.48
CA GLY A 82 8.90 -14.66 -5.33
C GLY A 82 8.50 -13.27 -5.81
N SER A 83 9.05 -12.20 -5.22
CA SER A 83 8.63 -10.81 -5.48
C SER A 83 9.76 -9.89 -5.95
N THR A 84 11.01 -10.37 -5.97
CA THR A 84 12.18 -9.57 -6.34
C THR A 84 12.01 -8.85 -7.68
N GLN A 85 11.37 -9.47 -8.67
CA GLN A 85 11.12 -8.91 -10.00
C GLN A 85 10.20 -7.69 -9.99
N PHE A 86 9.48 -7.42 -8.90
CA PHE A 86 8.63 -6.25 -8.73
C PHE A 86 9.37 -5.06 -8.12
N PHE A 87 10.62 -5.21 -7.77
CA PHE A 87 11.47 -4.14 -7.25
C PHE A 87 12.47 -3.66 -8.30
N VAL A 88 12.80 -2.39 -8.21
CA VAL A 88 13.78 -1.77 -9.11
C VAL A 88 15.19 -2.26 -8.79
N ASN A 89 15.96 -2.62 -9.80
CA ASN A 89 17.38 -2.87 -9.64
C ASN A 89 18.08 -1.52 -9.35
N ASP A 90 18.63 -1.37 -8.14
CA ASP A 90 19.23 -0.11 -7.69
C ASP A 90 20.52 0.22 -8.45
N ARG A 91 21.24 -0.79 -8.95
CA ARG A 91 22.45 -0.60 -9.75
C ARG A 91 22.14 -0.08 -11.16
N GLU A 92 21.06 -0.58 -11.78
CA GLU A 92 20.62 -0.15 -13.12
C GLU A 92 19.88 1.20 -13.07
N HIS A 93 19.22 1.47 -11.96
CA HIS A 93 18.41 2.67 -11.74
C HIS A 93 18.78 3.37 -10.43
N PRO A 94 20.00 3.87 -10.30
CA PRO A 94 20.43 4.56 -9.10
C PRO A 94 19.62 5.85 -8.87
N TYR A 95 19.54 6.28 -7.61
CA TYR A 95 19.03 7.60 -7.26
C TYR A 95 20.00 8.31 -6.32
N GLN A 96 19.90 9.63 -6.26
CA GLN A 96 20.69 10.44 -5.35
C GLN A 96 19.84 10.80 -4.13
N SER A 97 20.45 10.74 -2.96
CA SER A 97 19.87 11.19 -1.70
C SER A 97 20.88 12.09 -1.01
N ASP A 98 20.41 13.13 -0.33
CA ASP A 98 21.25 13.98 0.48
C ASP A 98 21.88 13.13 1.61
N SER A 99 23.18 13.20 1.74
CA SER A 99 23.91 12.45 2.80
C SER A 99 23.58 12.94 4.20
N ALA A 100 23.17 14.19 4.36
CA ALA A 100 22.74 14.75 5.65
C ALA A 100 21.30 14.33 6.01
N HIS A 101 20.47 14.03 5.00
CA HIS A 101 19.08 13.61 5.16
C HIS A 101 18.82 12.39 4.26
N PRO A 102 19.40 11.22 4.58
CA PRO A 102 19.30 10.05 3.73
C PRO A 102 17.86 9.56 3.60
N PHE A 103 17.45 9.26 2.37
CA PHE A 103 16.13 8.76 2.06
C PHE A 103 16.19 7.37 1.45
N THR A 104 15.47 6.43 2.04
CA THR A 104 15.33 5.06 1.54
C THR A 104 14.13 4.97 0.62
N TRP A 105 14.37 4.93 -0.68
CA TRP A 105 13.30 4.90 -1.67
C TRP A 105 13.05 3.49 -2.22
N ILE A 106 12.05 2.84 -1.68
CA ILE A 106 11.56 1.55 -2.20
C ILE A 106 10.71 1.79 -3.44
N ARG A 107 11.07 1.19 -4.58
CA ARG A 107 10.50 1.48 -5.90
C ARG A 107 10.10 0.23 -6.67
N GLY A 108 9.05 0.35 -7.49
CA GLY A 108 8.70 -0.61 -8.53
C GLY A 108 8.47 0.14 -9.86
N HIS A 109 8.98 -0.40 -10.97
CA HIS A 109 8.80 0.15 -12.31
C HIS A 109 7.95 -0.81 -13.15
N HIS A 110 6.64 -0.79 -12.92
CA HIS A 110 5.65 -1.60 -13.65
C HIS A 110 4.26 -0.96 -13.55
N VAL A 111 3.38 -1.34 -14.44
CA VAL A 111 1.96 -0.97 -14.37
C VAL A 111 1.39 -1.38 -13.03
N GLY A 112 0.67 -0.47 -12.39
CA GLY A 112 0.16 -0.64 -11.03
C GLY A 112 1.13 -0.24 -9.91
N GLY A 113 2.42 -0.02 -10.23
CA GLY A 113 3.42 0.44 -9.26
C GLY A 113 3.48 -0.42 -8.02
N ARG A 114 3.50 0.20 -6.85
CA ARG A 114 3.60 -0.52 -5.57
C ARG A 114 2.34 -1.26 -5.13
N SER A 115 1.25 -1.18 -5.87
CA SER A 115 0.06 -2.00 -5.59
C SER A 115 0.34 -3.51 -5.70
N LEU A 116 1.44 -3.90 -6.35
CA LEU A 116 1.87 -5.30 -6.44
C LEU A 116 2.70 -5.80 -5.22
N THR A 117 3.15 -4.90 -4.36
CA THR A 117 4.09 -5.21 -3.26
C THR A 117 3.67 -4.70 -1.89
N TRP A 118 2.46 -4.17 -1.74
CA TRP A 118 1.95 -3.71 -0.44
C TRP A 118 1.19 -4.81 0.30
N GLY A 119 1.01 -4.64 1.62
CA GLY A 119 0.34 -5.61 2.47
C GLY A 119 -1.19 -5.57 2.42
N ARG A 120 -1.78 -4.67 1.64
CA ARG A 120 -3.23 -4.45 1.47
C ARG A 120 -3.97 -3.96 2.71
N CYS A 121 -3.27 -3.66 3.80
CA CYS A 121 -3.88 -3.06 4.97
C CYS A 121 -4.45 -1.68 4.63
N SER A 122 -5.77 -1.52 4.74
CA SER A 122 -6.54 -0.37 4.25
C SER A 122 -7.22 0.36 5.40
N LEU A 123 -6.42 0.92 6.32
CA LEU A 123 -6.92 1.69 7.45
C LEU A 123 -7.19 3.15 7.04
N ARG A 124 -8.26 3.73 7.60
CA ARG A 124 -8.50 5.17 7.50
C ARG A 124 -7.54 5.92 8.42
N ILE A 125 -7.00 7.02 7.93
CA ILE A 125 -6.32 8.01 8.78
C ILE A 125 -7.40 8.84 9.47
N GLY A 126 -7.40 8.85 10.80
CA GLY A 126 -8.38 9.60 11.60
C GLY A 126 -7.92 11.02 11.93
N GLU A 127 -8.79 11.78 12.60
CA GLU A 127 -8.50 13.15 13.04
C GLU A 127 -7.23 13.21 13.90
N PHE A 128 -7.01 12.20 14.74
CA PHE A 128 -5.82 12.07 15.58
C PHE A 128 -4.51 12.16 14.77
N ASN A 129 -4.45 11.51 13.60
CA ASN A 129 -3.26 11.52 12.76
C ASN A 129 -3.09 12.84 11.99
N LEU A 130 -4.20 13.50 11.64
CA LEU A 130 -4.18 14.76 10.90
C LEU A 130 -3.73 15.95 11.75
N THR A 131 -3.91 15.86 13.06
CA THR A 131 -3.57 16.91 14.04
C THR A 131 -2.37 16.55 14.93
N GLU A 132 -1.72 15.42 14.67
CA GLU A 132 -0.57 14.93 15.43
C GLU A 132 0.60 15.93 15.47
N PRO A 133 1.00 16.56 14.34
CA PRO A 133 2.12 17.50 14.34
C PRO A 133 1.94 18.68 15.29
N ALA A 134 0.76 19.33 15.33
CA ALA A 134 0.49 20.42 16.27
C ALA A 134 0.48 19.94 17.72
N ARG A 135 -0.11 18.77 17.98
CA ARG A 135 -0.17 18.17 19.31
C ARG A 135 1.22 17.84 19.86
N ASP A 136 2.08 17.28 19.02
CA ASP A 136 3.42 16.84 19.40
C ASP A 136 4.47 17.95 19.25
N GLY A 137 4.09 19.11 18.70
CA GLY A 137 4.95 20.27 18.50
C GLY A 137 6.00 20.07 17.40
N GLN A 138 5.77 19.14 16.47
CA GLN A 138 6.69 18.79 15.39
C GLN A 138 5.98 18.80 14.03
N GLY A 139 6.44 19.66 13.14
CA GLY A 139 5.89 19.77 11.79
C GLY A 139 4.63 20.64 11.71
N LEU A 140 3.86 20.42 10.65
CA LEU A 140 2.62 21.17 10.37
C LEU A 140 1.46 20.18 10.27
N ASP A 141 0.31 20.59 10.80
CA ASP A 141 -0.94 19.87 10.62
C ASP A 141 -1.32 19.78 9.15
N TRP A 142 -2.08 18.75 8.81
CA TRP A 142 -2.71 18.68 7.51
C TRP A 142 -3.70 19.82 7.30
N PRO A 143 -3.76 20.41 6.07
CA PRO A 143 -4.61 21.57 5.78
C PRO A 143 -6.12 21.24 5.66
N PHE A 144 -6.52 20.03 6.06
CA PHE A 144 -7.88 19.52 6.05
C PHE A 144 -8.14 18.65 7.29
N ARG A 145 -9.39 18.34 7.57
CA ARG A 145 -9.83 17.51 8.69
C ARG A 145 -10.45 16.21 8.20
N TYR A 146 -10.64 15.27 9.11
CA TYR A 146 -11.18 13.96 8.76
C TYR A 146 -12.56 14.07 8.06
N GLY A 147 -13.43 14.96 8.52
CA GLY A 147 -14.74 15.18 7.90
C GLY A 147 -14.69 15.65 6.44
N ASP A 148 -13.58 16.23 5.99
CA ASP A 148 -13.41 16.65 4.60
C ASP A 148 -13.14 15.48 3.67
N ILE A 149 -12.55 14.39 4.20
CA ILE A 149 -12.09 13.22 3.43
C ILE A 149 -12.89 11.94 3.69
N ASP A 150 -13.71 11.88 4.73
CA ASP A 150 -14.49 10.70 5.13
C ASP A 150 -15.30 10.10 3.97
N ARG A 151 -16.04 10.93 3.24
CA ARG A 151 -16.84 10.52 2.07
C ARG A 151 -15.98 9.87 0.96
N TRP A 152 -14.74 10.30 0.83
CA TRP A 152 -13.83 9.78 -0.19
C TRP A 152 -13.25 8.43 0.22
N TYR A 153 -13.00 8.22 1.51
CA TYR A 153 -12.70 6.90 2.04
C TYR A 153 -13.83 5.92 1.73
N THR A 154 -15.07 6.30 2.04
CA THR A 154 -16.25 5.48 1.75
C THR A 154 -16.34 5.13 0.25
N HIS A 155 -16.15 6.13 -0.62
CA HIS A 155 -16.15 5.91 -2.08
C HIS A 155 -15.09 4.91 -2.54
N VAL A 156 -13.87 5.00 -1.99
CA VAL A 156 -12.77 4.09 -2.32
C VAL A 156 -13.03 2.69 -1.76
N GLU A 157 -13.50 2.58 -0.54
CA GLU A 157 -13.78 1.30 0.12
C GLU A 157 -14.88 0.53 -0.59
N ASP A 158 -15.96 1.21 -0.98
CA ASP A 158 -17.06 0.60 -1.74
C ASP A 158 -16.58 0.08 -3.10
N PHE A 159 -15.76 0.86 -3.79
CA PHE A 159 -15.22 0.46 -5.10
C PHE A 159 -14.22 -0.69 -5.00
N ALA A 160 -13.29 -0.60 -4.04
CA ALA A 160 -12.24 -1.61 -3.86
C ALA A 160 -12.74 -2.89 -3.17
N GLY A 161 -13.90 -2.83 -2.51
CA GLY A 161 -14.46 -3.96 -1.79
C GLY A 161 -13.70 -4.28 -0.51
N ILE A 162 -13.33 -3.25 0.27
CA ILE A 162 -12.58 -3.45 1.51
C ILE A 162 -13.42 -4.23 2.53
N SER A 163 -12.86 -5.32 3.07
CA SER A 163 -13.45 -6.10 4.15
C SER A 163 -13.02 -5.61 5.52
N GLY A 164 -13.85 -5.76 6.52
CA GLY A 164 -13.52 -5.32 7.88
C GLY A 164 -14.69 -5.28 8.83
N THR A 165 -14.43 -4.82 10.04
CA THR A 165 -15.42 -4.67 11.11
C THR A 165 -15.50 -3.22 11.58
N ARG A 166 -16.62 -2.86 12.22
CA ARG A 166 -16.85 -1.54 12.82
C ARG A 166 -16.72 -1.66 14.32
N GLU A 167 -15.74 -1.00 14.88
CA GLU A 167 -15.43 -1.06 16.31
C GLU A 167 -15.68 0.24 17.06
N GLY A 168 -15.99 1.34 16.36
CA GLY A 168 -16.16 2.65 16.96
C GLY A 168 -14.87 3.24 17.54
N LEU A 169 -13.71 2.91 16.96
CA LEU A 169 -12.42 3.40 17.43
C LEU A 169 -12.08 4.72 16.76
N GLU A 170 -11.88 5.77 17.57
CA GLU A 170 -11.52 7.10 17.06
C GLU A 170 -10.20 7.09 16.28
N VAL A 171 -9.21 6.30 16.74
CA VAL A 171 -7.89 6.22 16.11
C VAL A 171 -7.89 5.45 14.80
N VAL A 172 -8.91 4.63 14.55
CA VAL A 172 -9.13 3.88 13.31
C VAL A 172 -10.61 4.01 12.94
N PRO A 173 -11.02 5.12 12.33
CA PRO A 173 -12.42 5.39 12.02
C PRO A 173 -13.09 4.28 11.22
N ASP A 174 -14.35 4.03 11.51
CA ASP A 174 -15.14 3.04 10.80
C ASP A 174 -15.48 3.50 9.38
N GLY A 175 -15.63 2.51 8.50
CA GLY A 175 -15.99 2.70 7.11
C GLY A 175 -17.18 1.86 6.67
N GLN A 176 -17.35 1.76 5.36
CA GLN A 176 -18.26 0.82 4.72
C GLN A 176 -17.45 -0.41 4.30
N PHE A 177 -17.73 -1.55 4.92
CA PHE A 177 -16.92 -2.76 4.73
C PHE A 177 -17.78 -3.93 4.23
N LEU A 178 -17.16 -4.76 3.39
CA LEU A 178 -17.61 -6.12 3.17
C LEU A 178 -17.42 -6.96 4.46
N PRO A 179 -18.08 -8.11 4.58
CA PRO A 179 -17.89 -8.99 5.72
C PRO A 179 -16.40 -9.26 5.99
N PRO A 180 -15.95 -9.24 7.25
CA PRO A 180 -14.56 -9.45 7.59
C PRO A 180 -14.12 -10.90 7.33
N ILE A 181 -12.81 -11.10 7.17
CA ILE A 181 -12.21 -12.42 7.29
C ILE A 181 -12.35 -12.85 8.77
N PRO A 182 -12.97 -14.00 9.05
CA PRO A 182 -13.15 -14.45 10.42
C PRO A 182 -11.82 -14.64 11.15
N LEU A 183 -11.77 -14.25 12.40
CA LEU A 183 -10.64 -14.56 13.26
C LEU A 183 -10.53 -16.08 13.44
N ASN A 184 -9.31 -16.61 13.48
CA ASN A 184 -9.09 -17.99 13.84
C ASN A 184 -9.21 -18.22 15.37
N CYS A 185 -9.23 -19.47 15.80
CA CYS A 185 -9.44 -19.80 17.22
C CYS A 185 -8.37 -19.22 18.17
N VAL A 186 -7.15 -19.02 17.69
CA VAL A 186 -6.07 -18.41 18.49
C VAL A 186 -6.30 -16.90 18.61
N GLU A 187 -6.65 -16.24 17.53
CA GLU A 187 -6.97 -14.80 17.51
C GLU A 187 -8.19 -14.48 18.36
N GLU A 188 -9.22 -15.32 18.33
CA GLU A 188 -10.39 -15.19 19.20
C GLU A 188 -10.01 -15.31 20.69
N HIS A 189 -9.18 -16.31 21.02
CA HIS A 189 -8.68 -16.51 22.39
C HIS A 189 -7.84 -15.32 22.87
N VAL A 190 -6.91 -14.84 22.03
CA VAL A 190 -6.08 -13.66 22.32
C VAL A 190 -6.96 -12.42 22.46
N GLY A 191 -7.92 -12.22 21.57
CA GLY A 191 -8.86 -11.09 21.61
C GLY A 191 -9.69 -11.08 22.91
N ALA A 192 -10.16 -12.24 23.35
CA ALA A 192 -10.86 -12.38 24.64
C ALA A 192 -9.94 -12.03 25.83
N SER A 193 -8.70 -12.48 25.79
CA SER A 193 -7.69 -12.17 26.82
C SER A 193 -7.35 -10.68 26.85
N VAL A 194 -7.17 -10.05 25.67
CA VAL A 194 -6.92 -8.60 25.56
C VAL A 194 -8.07 -7.82 26.17
N ARG A 195 -9.31 -8.10 25.79
CA ARG A 195 -10.49 -7.41 26.37
C ARG A 195 -10.57 -7.55 27.89
N LYS A 196 -10.19 -8.71 28.42
CA LYS A 196 -10.25 -8.99 29.88
C LYS A 196 -9.17 -8.27 30.66
N HIS A 197 -7.95 -8.22 30.16
CA HIS A 197 -6.78 -7.81 30.94
C HIS A 197 -6.20 -6.46 30.55
N PHE A 198 -6.58 -5.91 29.40
CA PHE A 198 -6.04 -4.65 28.87
C PHE A 198 -7.18 -3.70 28.46
N PRO A 199 -7.86 -3.06 29.45
CA PRO A 199 -8.91 -2.10 29.14
C PRO A 199 -8.35 -0.96 28.25
N GLY A 200 -9.10 -0.59 27.23
CA GLY A 200 -8.67 0.40 26.22
C GLY A 200 -7.84 -0.15 25.07
N ARG A 201 -7.62 -1.48 24.99
CA ARG A 201 -7.03 -2.14 23.83
C ARG A 201 -8.03 -3.07 23.16
N THR A 202 -8.05 -3.05 21.84
CA THR A 202 -8.94 -3.87 21.02
C THR A 202 -8.14 -4.62 19.96
N LEU A 203 -8.35 -5.91 19.83
CA LEU A 203 -7.89 -6.70 18.70
C LEU A 203 -9.00 -6.67 17.65
N ILE A 204 -8.66 -6.25 16.45
CA ILE A 204 -9.58 -6.17 15.31
C ILE A 204 -9.06 -7.03 14.16
N PRO A 205 -9.94 -7.56 13.29
CA PRO A 205 -9.53 -8.08 12.00
C PRO A 205 -8.85 -7.00 11.15
N GLU A 206 -7.92 -7.39 10.31
CA GLU A 206 -7.34 -6.47 9.35
C GLU A 206 -8.41 -5.97 8.37
N ARG A 207 -8.34 -4.71 8.01
CA ARG A 207 -9.17 -4.11 6.94
C ARG A 207 -8.40 -4.23 5.63
N THR A 208 -8.89 -5.06 4.71
CA THR A 208 -8.14 -5.46 3.50
C THR A 208 -9.05 -5.67 2.29
#